data_67e0fa100c23c7ad0620403724b38e92
#
_entry.id   67e0fa100c23c7ad0620403724b38e92
#
_cell.length_a   1.000
_cell.length_b   1.000
_cell.length_c   1.000
_cell.angle_alpha   90.00
_cell.angle_beta   90.00
_cell.angle_gamma   90.00
#
_symmetry.space_group_name_H-M   'P 1'
#
loop_
_entity.id
_entity.type
_entity.pdbx_description
1 polymer ?
#
loop_
_entity_poly.entity_id
_entity_poly.type
_entity_poly.pdbx_seq_one_letter_code
_entity_poly.pdbx_strand_id
1 'polypeptide(L)'
;WVVITPKGYYNASPNGAMNINVRLGDKVYSMDNYAEKFYRPDLVKLALEGKSLDSFASMDDIKSAPYVKIVNTPKITDEEKVEIALLIQDTGGGIGDIRLYLNGSSVRTDNTRGLNLIQNDVITKEYTIMLNKGENVIRAVVFNEENTMESNPVEHTITANIKTPETHNLYAVIIGINKFKNPKMRHDGVPNDSHGDTRRQCFFSGYIPILFQKSIGT
;
A
#
# COMPACT_ATOMS: atom_id res chain seq x y z
N TRP A 1 -20.28 -6.55 -5.66
CA TRP A 1 -20.11 -7.98 -5.89
C TRP A 1 -18.71 -8.44 -5.52
N VAL A 2 -18.56 -9.71 -5.18
CA VAL A 2 -17.29 -10.40 -5.00
C VAL A 2 -17.41 -11.83 -5.55
N VAL A 3 -16.35 -12.33 -6.15
CA VAL A 3 -16.21 -13.73 -6.59
C VAL A 3 -14.95 -14.28 -5.95
N ILE A 4 -15.06 -15.41 -5.28
CA ILE A 4 -13.96 -16.05 -4.54
C ILE A 4 -13.81 -17.49 -5.08
N THR A 5 -12.58 -17.89 -5.39
CA THR A 5 -12.25 -19.26 -5.77
C THR A 5 -12.10 -20.15 -4.52
N PRO A 6 -12.16 -21.48 -4.65
CA PRO A 6 -11.93 -22.40 -3.53
C PRO A 6 -10.56 -22.22 -2.84
N LYS A 7 -9.55 -21.71 -3.56
CA LYS A 7 -8.23 -21.39 -3.00
C LYS A 7 -8.11 -19.99 -2.39
N GLY A 8 -9.21 -19.23 -2.33
CA GLY A 8 -9.24 -17.90 -1.72
C GLY A 8 -8.88 -16.74 -2.64
N TYR A 9 -8.47 -16.99 -3.90
CA TYR A 9 -8.26 -15.90 -4.87
C TYR A 9 -9.58 -15.22 -5.18
N TYR A 10 -9.58 -13.90 -5.24
CA TYR A 10 -10.83 -13.17 -5.45
C TYR A 10 -10.71 -12.01 -6.44
N ASN A 11 -11.87 -11.61 -6.94
CA ASN A 11 -12.12 -10.39 -7.67
C ASN A 11 -13.38 -9.72 -7.09
N ALA A 12 -13.41 -8.40 -7.02
CA ALA A 12 -14.50 -7.67 -6.42
C ALA A 12 -14.74 -6.32 -7.10
N SER A 13 -15.97 -5.82 -7.00
CA SER A 13 -16.25 -4.40 -7.25
C SER A 13 -15.54 -3.53 -6.18
N PRO A 14 -15.40 -2.20 -6.40
CA PRO A 14 -14.63 -1.32 -5.49
C PRO A 14 -14.96 -1.47 -4.00
N ASN A 15 -16.22 -1.75 -3.66
CA ASN A 15 -16.67 -1.94 -2.28
C ASN A 15 -17.12 -3.39 -2.00
N GLY A 16 -16.87 -4.32 -2.93
CA GLY A 16 -17.41 -5.69 -2.85
C GLY A 16 -16.81 -6.50 -1.72
N ALA A 17 -15.53 -6.33 -1.45
CA ALA A 17 -14.81 -7.07 -0.43
C ALA A 17 -14.95 -6.49 0.99
N MET A 18 -15.41 -5.23 1.15
CA MET A 18 -15.46 -4.53 2.45
C MET A 18 -16.22 -5.26 3.57
N ASN A 19 -17.22 -6.06 3.19
CA ASN A 19 -18.06 -6.80 4.15
C ASN A 19 -17.66 -8.28 4.26
N ILE A 20 -16.57 -8.68 3.64
CA ILE A 20 -16.05 -10.04 3.69
C ILE A 20 -14.93 -10.10 4.72
N ASN A 21 -15.06 -11.04 5.65
CA ASN A 21 -14.06 -11.31 6.66
C ASN A 21 -13.51 -12.72 6.51
N VAL A 22 -12.23 -12.88 6.78
CA VAL A 22 -11.53 -14.16 6.83
C VAL A 22 -11.27 -14.51 8.28
N ARG A 23 -11.70 -15.68 8.72
CA ARG A 23 -11.40 -16.18 10.06
C ARG A 23 -10.15 -17.06 10.01
N LEU A 24 -9.15 -16.71 10.80
CA LEU A 24 -7.94 -17.49 11.00
C LEU A 24 -7.80 -17.83 12.50
N GLY A 25 -8.11 -19.06 12.88
CA GLY A 25 -8.20 -19.46 14.29
C GLY A 25 -9.28 -18.66 15.01
N ASP A 26 -8.89 -17.99 16.10
CA ASP A 26 -9.79 -17.14 16.90
C ASP A 26 -9.86 -15.69 16.43
N LYS A 27 -9.08 -15.33 15.39
CA LYS A 27 -9.00 -13.96 14.88
C LYS A 27 -9.82 -13.80 13.62
N VAL A 28 -10.32 -12.59 13.42
CA VAL A 28 -11.06 -12.18 12.23
C VAL A 28 -10.30 -11.02 11.57
N TYR A 29 -10.10 -11.14 10.27
CA TYR A 29 -9.41 -10.16 9.45
C TYR A 29 -10.29 -9.71 8.29
N SER A 30 -10.10 -8.48 7.83
CA SER A 30 -10.72 -8.03 6.59
C SER A 30 -10.13 -8.80 5.40
N MET A 31 -10.92 -8.97 4.34
CA MET A 31 -10.41 -9.50 3.06
C MET A 31 -9.26 -8.66 2.53
N ASP A 32 -9.22 -7.36 2.85
CA ASP A 32 -8.15 -6.43 2.43
C ASP A 32 -6.78 -6.82 3.00
N ASN A 33 -6.71 -7.47 4.17
CA ASN A 33 -5.44 -7.96 4.74
C ASN A 33 -4.75 -9.00 3.84
N TYR A 34 -5.47 -9.60 2.91
CA TYR A 34 -4.99 -10.60 1.95
C TYR A 34 -4.89 -10.07 0.53
N ALA A 35 -5.25 -8.80 0.29
CA ALA A 35 -5.43 -8.26 -1.05
C ALA A 35 -4.17 -8.34 -1.90
N GLU A 36 -2.99 -8.08 -1.34
CA GLU A 36 -1.74 -8.09 -2.10
C GLU A 36 -1.45 -9.45 -2.75
N LYS A 37 -1.81 -10.54 -2.11
CA LYS A 37 -1.57 -11.90 -2.60
C LYS A 37 -2.78 -12.48 -3.32
N PHE A 38 -3.99 -12.23 -2.83
CA PHE A 38 -5.20 -12.95 -3.23
C PHE A 38 -6.19 -12.14 -4.07
N TYR A 39 -6.03 -10.82 -4.19
CA TYR A 39 -6.77 -10.07 -5.20
C TYR A 39 -6.19 -10.34 -6.58
N ARG A 40 -6.71 -11.38 -7.24
CA ARG A 40 -6.19 -11.92 -8.50
C ARG A 40 -7.34 -12.16 -9.48
N PRO A 41 -7.83 -11.09 -10.15
CA PRO A 41 -8.88 -11.19 -11.16
C PRO A 41 -8.55 -12.18 -12.30
N ASP A 42 -7.25 -12.29 -12.63
CA ASP A 42 -6.74 -13.22 -13.64
C ASP A 42 -6.94 -14.69 -13.23
N LEU A 43 -6.67 -15.05 -11.98
CA LEU A 43 -6.86 -16.42 -11.48
C LEU A 43 -8.35 -16.74 -11.29
N VAL A 44 -9.16 -15.76 -10.87
CA VAL A 44 -10.61 -15.92 -10.82
C VAL A 44 -11.16 -16.23 -12.21
N LYS A 45 -10.69 -15.52 -13.24
CA LYS A 45 -11.08 -15.80 -14.63
C LYS A 45 -10.70 -17.20 -15.05
N LEU A 46 -9.47 -17.67 -14.76
CA LEU A 46 -9.04 -19.04 -15.06
C LEU A 46 -9.94 -20.08 -14.40
N ALA A 47 -10.30 -19.88 -13.13
CA ALA A 47 -11.20 -20.78 -12.41
C ALA A 47 -12.60 -20.84 -13.04
N LEU A 48 -13.15 -19.69 -13.46
CA LEU A 48 -14.44 -19.61 -14.13
C LEU A 48 -14.41 -20.29 -15.52
N GLU A 49 -13.26 -20.35 -16.18
CA GLU A 49 -13.03 -21.13 -17.40
C GLU A 49 -12.85 -22.64 -17.14
N GLY A 50 -12.97 -23.10 -15.90
CA GLY A 50 -12.80 -24.51 -15.52
C GLY A 50 -11.33 -24.98 -15.47
N LYS A 51 -10.37 -24.05 -15.46
CA LYS A 51 -8.94 -24.39 -15.35
C LYS A 51 -8.55 -24.61 -13.89
N SER A 52 -7.67 -25.61 -13.65
CA SER A 52 -7.15 -25.88 -12.32
C SER A 52 -6.26 -24.74 -11.80
N LEU A 53 -6.36 -24.49 -10.51
CA LEU A 53 -5.47 -23.58 -9.76
C LEU A 53 -4.51 -24.35 -8.84
N ASP A 54 -4.31 -25.65 -9.01
CA ASP A 54 -3.55 -26.50 -8.08
C ASP A 54 -2.09 -26.09 -7.91
N SER A 55 -1.50 -25.47 -8.93
CA SER A 55 -0.12 -24.96 -8.89
C SER A 55 0.03 -23.64 -8.07
N PHE A 56 -1.07 -23.05 -7.65
CA PHE A 56 -1.06 -21.81 -6.87
C PHE A 56 -1.30 -22.10 -5.39
N ALA A 57 -0.76 -21.23 -4.50
CA ALA A 57 -0.95 -21.32 -3.06
C ALA A 57 -2.44 -21.24 -2.69
N SER A 58 -2.80 -21.78 -1.53
CA SER A 58 -4.14 -21.66 -0.96
C SER A 58 -4.14 -20.61 0.17
N MET A 59 -5.26 -19.95 0.37
CA MET A 59 -5.45 -19.05 1.51
C MET A 59 -5.43 -19.84 2.84
N ASP A 60 -5.77 -21.12 2.82
CA ASP A 60 -5.73 -21.98 4.01
C ASP A 60 -4.30 -22.21 4.53
N ASP A 61 -3.28 -22.06 3.68
CA ASP A 61 -1.87 -22.23 4.03
C ASP A 61 -1.22 -20.96 4.59
N ILE A 62 -1.96 -19.85 4.66
CA ILE A 62 -1.42 -18.56 5.07
C ILE A 62 -1.27 -18.48 6.57
N LYS A 63 -0.06 -18.14 7.01
CA LYS A 63 0.24 -17.85 8.41
C LYS A 63 -0.23 -16.46 8.80
N SER A 64 -0.55 -16.28 10.10
CA SER A 64 -1.07 -15.02 10.62
C SER A 64 -0.05 -13.88 10.47
N ALA A 65 -0.55 -12.67 10.19
CA ALA A 65 0.27 -11.46 10.23
C ALA A 65 0.59 -11.08 11.68
N PRO A 66 1.72 -10.36 11.93
CA PRO A 66 2.10 -9.88 13.25
C PRO A 66 1.05 -8.92 13.83
N TYR A 67 1.05 -8.79 15.14
CA TYR A 67 0.37 -7.67 15.80
C TYR A 67 1.29 -6.45 15.77
N VAL A 68 0.74 -5.28 15.47
CA VAL A 68 1.49 -4.01 15.45
C VAL A 68 0.78 -2.94 16.27
N LYS A 69 1.54 -2.08 16.92
CA LYS A 69 1.04 -0.92 17.67
C LYS A 69 2.02 0.25 17.53
N ILE A 70 1.49 1.45 17.32
CA ILE A 70 2.26 2.69 17.41
C ILE A 70 2.37 3.06 18.90
N VAL A 71 3.58 3.30 19.37
CA VAL A 71 3.90 3.66 20.77
C VAL A 71 4.81 4.89 20.81
N ASN A 72 4.86 5.57 21.96
CA ASN A 72 5.75 6.72 22.21
C ASN A 72 5.65 7.85 21.18
N THR A 73 4.45 8.09 20.64
CA THR A 73 4.22 9.07 19.59
C THR A 73 3.38 10.22 20.14
N PRO A 74 3.80 11.49 19.99
CA PRO A 74 3.04 12.64 20.48
C PRO A 74 1.74 12.84 19.69
N LYS A 75 0.73 13.43 20.30
CA LYS A 75 -0.49 13.89 19.60
C LYS A 75 -0.35 15.28 19.02
N ILE A 76 0.51 16.12 19.62
CA ILE A 76 0.76 17.50 19.20
C ILE A 76 2.27 17.72 19.26
N THR A 77 2.82 18.43 18.28
CA THR A 77 4.23 18.82 18.23
C THR A 77 4.41 20.15 17.51
N ASP A 78 5.45 20.89 17.88
CA ASP A 78 5.91 22.07 17.15
C ASP A 78 7.09 21.75 16.21
N GLU A 79 7.56 20.48 16.25
CA GLU A 79 8.67 19.99 15.46
C GLU A 79 8.22 19.48 14.09
N GLU A 80 9.02 19.76 13.07
CA GLU A 80 8.81 19.24 11.70
C GLU A 80 9.13 17.75 11.60
N LYS A 81 10.03 17.26 12.47
CA LYS A 81 10.43 15.85 12.51
C LYS A 81 9.95 15.22 13.81
N VAL A 82 9.37 14.04 13.68
CA VAL A 82 8.94 13.24 14.84
C VAL A 82 9.50 11.85 14.74
N GLU A 83 9.91 11.30 15.87
CA GLU A 83 10.23 9.89 16.02
C GLU A 83 8.97 9.14 16.41
N ILE A 84 8.71 8.05 15.71
CA ILE A 84 7.63 7.11 16.02
C ILE A 84 8.23 5.73 16.29
N ALA A 85 7.69 5.01 17.24
CA ALA A 85 8.07 3.64 17.52
C ALA A 85 6.91 2.69 17.21
N LEU A 86 7.21 1.61 16.48
CA LEU A 86 6.32 0.49 16.25
C LEU A 86 6.72 -0.67 17.16
N LEU A 87 5.82 -1.09 18.02
CA LEU A 87 5.93 -2.35 18.74
C LEU A 87 5.27 -3.42 17.89
N ILE A 88 6.04 -4.44 17.52
CA ILE A 88 5.62 -5.51 16.62
C ILE A 88 5.79 -6.84 17.32
N GLN A 89 4.74 -7.64 17.37
CA GLN A 89 4.73 -8.95 17.99
C GLN A 89 4.41 -10.02 16.95
N ASP A 90 5.30 -11.00 16.82
CA ASP A 90 5.02 -12.18 16.01
C ASP A 90 3.85 -12.98 16.61
N THR A 91 2.93 -13.41 15.77
CA THR A 91 1.77 -14.24 16.15
C THR A 91 1.81 -15.63 15.54
N GLY A 92 2.98 -16.08 15.10
CA GLY A 92 3.24 -17.41 14.53
C GLY A 92 3.46 -17.43 13.03
N GLY A 93 3.39 -16.28 12.35
CA GLY A 93 3.66 -16.18 10.92
C GLY A 93 4.98 -15.48 10.56
N GLY A 94 5.80 -15.14 11.58
CA GLY A 94 7.00 -14.35 11.41
C GLY A 94 6.71 -12.88 11.11
N ILE A 95 7.77 -12.10 10.90
CA ILE A 95 7.68 -10.67 10.60
C ILE A 95 8.32 -10.43 9.23
N GLY A 96 7.52 -9.93 8.29
CA GLY A 96 7.91 -9.54 6.95
C GLY A 96 8.07 -8.03 6.80
N ASP A 97 7.63 -7.49 5.67
CA ASP A 97 7.76 -6.08 5.35
C ASP A 97 6.96 -5.21 6.31
N ILE A 98 7.56 -4.09 6.72
CA ILE A 98 6.91 -3.03 7.51
C ILE A 98 6.66 -1.88 6.56
N ARG A 99 5.43 -1.39 6.48
CA ARG A 99 5.07 -0.25 5.64
C ARG A 99 4.46 0.86 6.48
N LEU A 100 5.00 2.07 6.29
CA LEU A 100 4.52 3.30 6.91
C LEU A 100 3.96 4.22 5.84
N TYR A 101 2.83 4.81 6.18
CA TYR A 101 2.15 5.81 5.35
C TYR A 101 1.95 7.09 6.16
N LEU A 102 2.11 8.22 5.49
CA LEU A 102 1.78 9.55 6.01
C LEU A 102 0.76 10.18 5.06
N ASN A 103 -0.40 10.53 5.59
CA ASN A 103 -1.51 11.13 4.82
C ASN A 103 -1.85 10.31 3.56
N GLY A 104 -1.83 8.97 3.68
CA GLY A 104 -2.11 8.04 2.59
C GLY A 104 -0.94 7.75 1.64
N SER A 105 0.18 8.49 1.73
CA SER A 105 1.37 8.27 0.90
C SER A 105 2.38 7.39 1.62
N SER A 106 2.95 6.39 0.93
CA SER A 106 4.00 5.54 1.50
C SER A 106 5.28 6.35 1.73
N VAL A 107 5.75 6.39 2.96
CA VAL A 107 6.97 7.14 3.36
C VAL A 107 8.12 6.23 3.71
N ARG A 108 7.86 4.97 4.10
CA ARG A 108 8.87 3.97 4.41
C ARG A 108 8.37 2.57 4.07
N THR A 109 9.28 1.77 3.55
CA THR A 109 9.13 0.32 3.42
C THR A 109 10.43 -0.30 3.91
N ASP A 110 10.34 -1.04 5.01
CA ASP A 110 11.45 -1.80 5.58
C ASP A 110 11.26 -3.28 5.25
N ASN A 111 12.30 -3.88 4.70
CA ASN A 111 12.35 -5.32 4.46
C ASN A 111 13.08 -5.98 5.63
N THR A 112 12.35 -6.69 6.48
CA THR A 112 12.91 -7.36 7.66
C THR A 112 13.30 -8.81 7.39
N ARG A 113 13.29 -9.26 6.12
CA ARG A 113 13.64 -10.62 5.75
C ARG A 113 15.02 -11.00 6.29
N GLY A 114 15.08 -12.11 6.99
CA GLY A 114 16.33 -12.65 7.57
C GLY A 114 16.57 -12.30 9.03
N LEU A 115 15.65 -11.63 9.73
CA LEU A 115 15.70 -11.60 11.19
C LEU A 115 15.28 -12.98 11.72
N ASN A 116 16.22 -13.71 12.30
CA ASN A 116 15.93 -14.95 13.02
C ASN A 116 15.22 -14.58 14.33
N LEU A 117 13.90 -14.41 14.28
CA LEU A 117 13.07 -14.16 15.44
C LEU A 117 12.62 -15.51 16.03
N ILE A 118 12.69 -15.63 17.34
CA ILE A 118 12.06 -16.74 18.06
C ILE A 118 10.54 -16.48 18.04
N GLN A 119 9.76 -17.51 17.86
CA GLN A 119 8.29 -17.40 17.86
C GLN A 119 7.80 -16.63 19.10
N ASN A 120 6.90 -15.65 18.89
CA ASN A 120 6.37 -14.71 19.89
C ASN A 120 7.31 -13.58 20.33
N ASP A 121 8.40 -13.35 19.60
CA ASP A 121 9.26 -12.20 19.89
C ASP A 121 8.53 -10.87 19.67
N VAL A 122 8.81 -9.93 20.56
CA VAL A 122 8.37 -8.54 20.45
C VAL A 122 9.57 -7.71 20.05
N ILE A 123 9.45 -6.99 18.94
CA ILE A 123 10.49 -6.06 18.50
C ILE A 123 9.96 -4.63 18.50
N THR A 124 10.87 -3.68 18.69
CA THR A 124 10.58 -2.25 18.52
C THR A 124 11.37 -1.73 17.33
N LYS A 125 10.68 -1.03 16.42
CA LYS A 125 11.27 -0.34 15.28
C LYS A 125 10.98 1.15 15.40
N GLU A 126 12.01 1.97 15.23
CA GLU A 126 11.91 3.42 15.31
C GLU A 126 12.10 4.05 13.94
N TYR A 127 11.29 5.06 13.64
CA TYR A 127 11.28 5.78 12.37
C TYR A 127 11.18 7.27 12.62
N THR A 128 12.00 8.04 11.90
CA THR A 128 11.85 9.49 11.83
C THR A 128 11.00 9.87 10.63
N ILE A 129 9.93 10.62 10.86
CA ILE A 129 8.99 11.08 9.84
C ILE A 129 8.99 12.61 9.80
N MET A 130 8.94 13.17 8.59
CA MET A 130 8.71 14.61 8.40
C MET A 130 7.22 14.87 8.30
N LEU A 131 6.72 15.76 9.13
CA LEU A 131 5.31 16.14 9.20
C LEU A 131 5.03 17.36 8.33
N ASN A 132 3.80 17.44 7.83
CA ASN A 132 3.26 18.65 7.26
C ASN A 132 2.62 19.52 8.37
N LYS A 133 2.50 20.83 8.15
CA LYS A 133 1.74 21.68 9.06
C LYS A 133 0.29 21.22 9.14
N GLY A 134 -0.26 21.19 10.36
CA GLY A 134 -1.62 20.75 10.64
C GLY A 134 -1.73 19.27 10.96
N GLU A 135 -2.82 18.66 10.59
CA GLU A 135 -3.11 17.25 10.89
C GLU A 135 -2.32 16.30 9.99
N ASN A 136 -1.70 15.30 10.59
CA ASN A 136 -0.95 14.25 9.95
C ASN A 136 -1.44 12.88 10.44
N VAL A 137 -1.92 12.06 9.54
CA VAL A 137 -2.34 10.69 9.83
C VAL A 137 -1.22 9.72 9.46
N ILE A 138 -0.66 9.08 10.47
CA ILE A 138 0.34 8.02 10.30
C ILE A 138 -0.40 6.68 10.34
N ARG A 139 -0.21 5.86 9.33
CA ARG A 139 -0.75 4.50 9.25
C ARG A 139 0.42 3.52 9.11
N ALA A 140 0.39 2.43 9.88
CA ALA A 140 1.38 1.36 9.79
C ALA A 140 0.70 0.01 9.57
N VAL A 141 1.32 -0.83 8.74
CA VAL A 141 1.00 -2.25 8.54
C VAL A 141 2.29 -3.06 8.54
N VAL A 142 2.19 -4.31 8.98
CA VAL A 142 3.31 -5.26 9.01
C VAL A 142 2.83 -6.57 8.39
N PHE A 143 3.64 -7.11 7.48
CA PHE A 143 3.34 -8.37 6.83
C PHE A 143 3.87 -9.55 7.63
N ASN A 144 3.30 -10.74 7.39
CA ASN A 144 3.94 -11.99 7.80
C ASN A 144 5.24 -12.20 7.00
N GLU A 145 6.10 -13.13 7.42
CA GLU A 145 7.43 -13.39 6.83
C GLU A 145 7.37 -13.61 5.31
N GLU A 146 6.30 -14.25 4.82
CA GLU A 146 6.11 -14.55 3.40
C GLU A 146 5.50 -13.40 2.61
N ASN A 147 5.14 -12.28 3.26
CA ASN A 147 4.42 -11.14 2.67
C ASN A 147 3.11 -11.55 1.98
N THR A 148 2.40 -12.50 2.55
CA THR A 148 1.14 -13.02 2.02
C THR A 148 -0.09 -12.46 2.70
N MET A 149 0.10 -11.90 3.89
CA MET A 149 -0.95 -11.31 4.71
C MET A 149 -0.41 -10.09 5.46
N GLU A 150 -1.10 -8.96 5.40
CA GLU A 150 -0.80 -7.79 6.23
C GLU A 150 -1.59 -7.80 7.54
N SER A 151 -1.04 -7.16 8.57
CA SER A 151 -1.72 -6.91 9.84
C SER A 151 -2.94 -6.00 9.65
N ASN A 152 -3.84 -5.99 10.63
CA ASN A 152 -4.77 -4.88 10.72
C ASN A 152 -3.98 -3.57 10.82
N PRO A 153 -4.38 -2.54 10.07
CA PRO A 153 -3.69 -1.26 10.10
C PRO A 153 -3.84 -0.60 11.48
N VAL A 154 -2.76 0.05 11.92
CA VAL A 154 -2.80 0.94 13.08
C VAL A 154 -2.59 2.36 12.63
N GLU A 155 -3.35 3.29 13.21
CA GLU A 155 -3.31 4.70 12.87
C GLU A 155 -3.05 5.56 14.09
N HIS A 156 -2.34 6.65 13.89
CA HIS A 156 -2.09 7.67 14.89
C HIS A 156 -2.10 9.05 14.21
N THR A 157 -2.82 9.99 14.82
CA THR A 157 -2.91 11.35 14.31
C THR A 157 -2.05 12.27 15.14
N ILE A 158 -1.22 13.09 14.45
CA ILE A 158 -0.38 14.11 15.06
C ILE A 158 -0.76 15.47 14.49
N THR A 159 -1.05 16.45 15.35
CA THR A 159 -1.20 17.84 14.96
C THR A 159 0.15 18.55 15.06
N ALA A 160 0.69 18.98 13.93
CA ALA A 160 1.96 19.70 13.88
C ALA A 160 1.76 21.20 13.72
N ASN A 161 2.16 21.97 14.75
CA ASN A 161 2.07 23.43 14.79
C ASN A 161 3.33 24.10 14.22
N ILE A 162 3.78 23.60 13.06
CA ILE A 162 5.04 24.00 12.43
C ILE A 162 4.88 25.42 11.86
N LYS A 163 5.88 26.26 12.10
CA LYS A 163 6.00 27.55 11.42
C LYS A 163 6.47 27.31 9.99
N THR A 164 5.55 27.32 9.03
CA THR A 164 5.91 27.18 7.63
C THR A 164 6.66 28.41 7.13
N PRO A 165 7.76 28.24 6.36
CA PRO A 165 8.33 29.34 5.58
C PRO A 165 7.29 29.89 4.60
N GLU A 166 7.38 31.17 4.26
CA GLU A 166 6.46 31.83 3.31
C GLU A 166 6.57 31.26 1.87
N THR A 167 7.58 30.47 1.60
CA THR A 167 7.81 29.84 0.28
C THR A 167 7.28 28.43 0.24
N HIS A 168 6.38 28.16 -0.71
CA HIS A 168 5.87 26.81 -0.98
C HIS A 168 6.54 26.21 -2.21
N ASN A 169 7.07 24.99 -2.08
CA ASN A 169 7.60 24.24 -3.20
C ASN A 169 6.57 23.19 -3.64
N LEU A 170 6.23 23.19 -4.92
CA LEU A 170 5.42 22.15 -5.53
C LEU A 170 6.34 21.12 -6.19
N TYR A 171 6.29 19.88 -5.73
CA TYR A 171 6.93 18.74 -6.38
C TYR A 171 5.87 17.93 -7.11
N ALA A 172 6.02 17.75 -8.41
CA ALA A 172 5.11 16.94 -9.22
C ALA A 172 5.89 15.90 -10.01
N VAL A 173 5.46 14.64 -9.92
CA VAL A 173 5.91 13.55 -10.79
C VAL A 173 4.79 13.26 -11.77
N ILE A 174 5.05 13.48 -13.06
CA ILE A 174 4.08 13.23 -14.11
C ILE A 174 4.58 12.04 -14.93
N ILE A 175 3.80 10.96 -14.93
CA ILE A 175 4.12 9.74 -15.70
C ILE A 175 3.08 9.60 -16.80
N GLY A 176 3.54 9.66 -18.07
CA GLY A 176 2.70 9.41 -19.24
C GLY A 176 3.17 8.16 -19.98
N ILE A 177 2.28 7.23 -20.28
CA ILE A 177 2.58 6.05 -21.09
C ILE A 177 1.87 6.21 -22.44
N ASN A 178 2.64 6.45 -23.50
CA ASN A 178 2.12 6.64 -24.85
C ASN A 178 2.07 5.33 -25.67
N LYS A 179 2.98 4.39 -25.39
CA LYS A 179 3.04 3.11 -26.10
C LYS A 179 3.13 1.96 -25.10
N PHE A 180 2.23 1.03 -25.23
CA PHE A 180 2.28 -0.24 -24.50
C PHE A 180 3.00 -1.29 -25.35
N LYS A 181 3.80 -2.15 -24.70
CA LYS A 181 4.45 -3.29 -25.37
C LYS A 181 3.42 -4.27 -25.94
N ASN A 182 2.23 -4.34 -25.32
CA ASN A 182 1.10 -5.11 -25.82
C ASN A 182 0.15 -4.17 -26.59
N PRO A 183 0.01 -4.33 -27.92
CA PRO A 183 -0.85 -3.48 -28.75
C PRO A 183 -2.34 -3.60 -28.44
N LYS A 184 -2.75 -4.62 -27.66
CA LYS A 184 -4.15 -4.79 -27.19
C LYS A 184 -4.45 -3.95 -25.94
N MET A 185 -3.45 -3.41 -25.24
CA MET A 185 -3.62 -2.42 -24.19
C MET A 185 -3.76 -1.05 -24.84
N ARG A 186 -4.95 -0.75 -25.37
CA ARG A 186 -5.35 0.60 -25.72
C ARG A 186 -6.07 1.21 -24.53
N HIS A 187 -5.85 2.48 -24.30
CA HIS A 187 -6.68 3.28 -23.41
C HIS A 187 -8.06 3.40 -24.08
N ASP A 188 -8.98 2.48 -23.77
CA ASP A 188 -10.35 2.53 -24.27
C ASP A 188 -11.05 3.71 -23.58
N GLY A 189 -11.15 4.84 -24.27
CA GLY A 189 -11.85 5.99 -23.76
C GLY A 189 -11.51 7.35 -24.38
N VAL A 190 -10.56 7.42 -25.29
CA VAL A 190 -10.35 8.66 -26.06
C VAL A 190 -10.97 8.48 -27.44
N PRO A 191 -12.05 9.19 -27.79
CA PRO A 191 -12.56 9.22 -29.16
C PRO A 191 -11.44 9.70 -30.09
N ASN A 192 -11.29 9.05 -31.22
CA ASN A 192 -10.43 9.51 -32.31
C ASN A 192 -11.04 10.82 -32.84
N ASP A 193 -10.66 11.96 -32.24
CA ASP A 193 -10.99 13.26 -32.76
C ASP A 193 -10.20 13.45 -34.05
N SER A 194 -10.92 13.33 -35.17
CA SER A 194 -10.43 13.63 -36.52
C SER A 194 -10.17 15.12 -36.77
N HIS A 195 -10.10 15.93 -35.70
CA HIS A 195 -9.78 17.35 -35.76
C HIS A 195 -8.47 17.60 -35.00
N GLY A 196 -7.43 17.93 -35.78
CA GLY A 196 -6.07 18.19 -35.33
C GLY A 196 -5.94 19.35 -34.33
N ASP A 197 -6.25 19.13 -33.06
CA ASP A 197 -5.85 20.03 -32.00
C ASP A 197 -4.45 19.63 -31.48
N THR A 198 -3.46 20.32 -32.01
CA THR A 198 -2.01 20.18 -31.72
C THR A 198 -1.61 20.54 -30.29
N ARG A 199 -2.53 20.84 -29.37
CA ARG A 199 -2.25 21.32 -28.03
C ARG A 199 -2.19 20.26 -26.95
N ARG A 200 -2.31 18.93 -27.28
CA ARG A 200 -2.25 17.83 -26.31
C ARG A 200 -1.23 16.74 -26.64
N GLN A 201 -0.21 17.06 -27.42
CA GLN A 201 0.86 16.09 -27.67
C GLN A 201 1.97 16.24 -26.64
N CYS A 202 1.82 15.60 -25.47
CA CYS A 202 2.98 15.23 -24.67
C CYS A 202 3.62 14.01 -25.33
N PHE A 203 4.56 14.24 -26.24
CA PHE A 203 5.40 13.16 -26.79
C PHE A 203 6.44 12.76 -25.76
N PHE A 204 6.26 11.65 -25.11
CA PHE A 204 7.33 10.97 -24.39
C PHE A 204 7.56 9.59 -25.01
N SER A 205 8.57 9.50 -25.84
CA SER A 205 9.13 8.22 -26.26
C SER A 205 10.26 7.86 -25.28
N GLY A 206 9.96 7.04 -24.28
CA GLY A 206 10.93 6.56 -23.30
C GLY A 206 10.56 6.89 -21.87
N TYR A 207 11.00 6.06 -20.94
CA TYR A 207 10.95 6.33 -19.51
C TYR A 207 11.91 7.50 -19.20
N ILE A 208 11.37 8.67 -18.99
CA ILE A 208 12.12 9.79 -18.40
C ILE A 208 11.29 10.30 -17.23
N PRO A 209 11.71 10.07 -15.99
CA PRO A 209 11.14 10.78 -14.86
C PRO A 209 11.60 12.24 -14.97
N ILE A 210 10.67 13.14 -15.27
CA ILE A 210 10.97 14.58 -15.26
C ILE A 210 10.57 15.09 -13.88
N LEU A 211 11.57 15.45 -13.09
CA LEU A 211 11.37 16.15 -11.83
C LEU A 211 11.31 17.66 -12.15
N PHE A 212 10.14 18.27 -12.02
CA PHE A 212 10.02 19.73 -12.09
C PHE A 212 9.98 20.30 -10.69
N GLN A 213 10.98 21.10 -10.35
CA GLN A 213 10.93 21.98 -9.21
C GLN A 213 10.54 23.38 -9.71
N LYS A 214 9.37 23.88 -9.33
CA LYS A 214 8.97 25.27 -9.57
C LYS A 214 8.85 25.97 -8.21
N SER A 215 9.73 26.92 -7.97
CA SER A 215 9.59 27.89 -6.87
C SER A 215 8.56 28.93 -7.32
N ILE A 216 7.45 29.03 -6.59
CA ILE A 216 6.48 30.11 -6.78
C ILE A 216 6.80 31.13 -5.71
N GLY A 217 7.60 32.13 -6.08
CA GLY A 217 7.76 33.33 -5.28
C GLY A 217 6.56 34.24 -5.51
N THR A 218 6.04 34.80 -4.41
CA THR A 218 5.08 35.94 -4.43
C THR A 218 5.83 37.21 -4.78
#